data_95281ad6eaed495383786bbf670a7f76
#
_entry.id   95281ad6eaed495383786bbf670a7f76
#
_cell.length_a   1.000
_cell.length_b   1.000
_cell.length_c   1.000
_cell.angle_alpha   90.00
_cell.angle_beta   90.00
_cell.angle_gamma   90.00
#
_symmetry.space_group_name_H-M   'P 1'
#
loop_
_entity.id
_entity.type
_entity.pdbx_description
1 polymer ?
#
loop_
_entity_poly.entity_id
_entity_poly.type
_entity_poly.pdbx_seq_one_letter_code
_entity_poly.pdbx_strand_id
1 'polypeptide(L)'
;MEQGQKPKRDRTYYKNLLVFTVRVVAILAILLYFGVPIIDANSALHPPRFPIGDVSPADLGLEYEDVTLTTRDHLKLYGWYIPSTNGAAVVLVHAFSGNRTGTLYHAGLLAKHGYGALLYDTRTQGESEGEVYALGWEDYLDVEAAIDYLKQRAEVDPGKIAVLGLSAGAKASLYTATQDDSIAAVVVEGTRWRTFEDLLLDTEPKWYVWLPAEWLSWQFVEWKTGIRHPTPLREAVPRINTTPLLLIAADAELATSQAYSELTNGPATLWVRDEPGHQIDALFDEPEEYERRAIGFLNEWLD
;
A
#
# COMPACT_ATOMS: atom_id res chain seq x y z
N MET A 1 6.77 -65.52 37.82
CA MET A 1 6.56 -64.38 36.90
C MET A 1 5.38 -63.61 37.49
N GLU A 2 5.65 -62.53 38.27
CA GLU A 2 4.65 -61.63 38.79
C GLU A 2 4.16 -60.75 37.66
N GLN A 3 2.89 -60.89 37.28
CA GLN A 3 2.21 -59.96 36.39
C GLN A 3 1.99 -58.66 37.17
N GLY A 4 2.81 -57.62 36.92
CA GLY A 4 2.66 -56.29 37.50
C GLY A 4 1.28 -55.70 37.12
N GLN A 5 0.34 -55.65 38.06
CA GLN A 5 -0.92 -54.94 37.92
C GLN A 5 -0.65 -53.45 37.65
N LYS A 6 -1.00 -52.98 36.45
CA LYS A 6 -1.00 -51.54 36.16
C LYS A 6 -1.91 -50.83 37.18
N PRO A 7 -1.43 -49.75 37.83
CA PRO A 7 -2.24 -49.04 38.82
C PRO A 7 -3.56 -48.57 38.20
N LYS A 8 -4.70 -48.85 38.85
CA LYS A 8 -6.01 -48.34 38.46
C LYS A 8 -6.00 -46.82 38.62
N ARG A 9 -6.05 -46.13 37.48
CA ARG A 9 -6.18 -44.66 37.46
C ARG A 9 -7.58 -44.31 37.99
N ASP A 10 -7.62 -43.48 39.04
CA ASP A 10 -8.87 -43.08 39.68
C ASP A 10 -9.51 -41.86 38.99
N ARG A 11 -10.70 -41.45 39.43
CA ARG A 11 -11.43 -40.30 38.89
C ARG A 11 -10.65 -39.00 39.04
N THR A 12 -9.86 -38.88 40.10
CA THR A 12 -9.01 -37.71 40.41
C THR A 12 -7.88 -37.58 39.37
N TYR A 13 -7.26 -38.70 38.98
CA TYR A 13 -6.26 -38.70 37.92
C TYR A 13 -6.79 -38.18 36.59
N TYR A 14 -7.96 -38.67 36.14
CA TYR A 14 -8.57 -38.19 34.89
C TYR A 14 -9.02 -36.74 34.97
N LYS A 15 -9.53 -36.26 36.11
CA LYS A 15 -9.86 -34.87 36.33
C LYS A 15 -8.59 -33.96 36.24
N ASN A 16 -7.49 -34.36 36.87
CA ASN A 16 -6.26 -33.61 36.83
C ASN A 16 -5.64 -33.60 35.41
N LEU A 17 -5.69 -34.73 34.70
CA LEU A 17 -5.27 -34.85 33.31
C LEU A 17 -6.07 -33.90 32.41
N LEU A 18 -7.41 -33.89 32.56
CA LEU A 18 -8.30 -33.02 31.79
C LEU A 18 -7.96 -31.55 32.04
N VAL A 19 -7.82 -31.15 33.32
CA VAL A 19 -7.45 -29.77 33.68
C VAL A 19 -6.10 -29.40 33.10
N PHE A 20 -5.10 -30.27 33.19
CA PHE A 20 -3.79 -30.06 32.58
C PHE A 20 -3.90 -29.90 31.06
N THR A 21 -4.61 -30.80 30.38
CA THR A 21 -4.81 -30.73 28.92
C THR A 21 -5.50 -29.43 28.53
N VAL A 22 -6.56 -29.02 29.22
CA VAL A 22 -7.25 -27.75 28.96
C VAL A 22 -6.32 -26.55 29.12
N ARG A 23 -5.49 -26.55 30.17
CA ARG A 23 -4.50 -25.49 30.38
C ARG A 23 -3.47 -25.42 29.25
N VAL A 24 -2.95 -26.57 28.83
CA VAL A 24 -1.98 -26.64 27.71
C VAL A 24 -2.62 -26.13 26.44
N VAL A 25 -3.83 -26.58 26.10
CA VAL A 25 -4.56 -26.13 24.91
C VAL A 25 -4.83 -24.62 24.97
N ALA A 26 -5.23 -24.09 26.13
CA ALA A 26 -5.46 -22.66 26.28
C ALA A 26 -4.16 -21.84 26.10
N ILE A 27 -3.04 -22.30 26.65
CA ILE A 27 -1.74 -21.64 26.47
C ILE A 27 -1.34 -21.66 24.99
N LEU A 28 -1.45 -22.80 24.33
CA LEU A 28 -1.14 -22.91 22.89
C LEU A 28 -2.03 -22.00 22.05
N ALA A 29 -3.32 -21.93 22.36
CA ALA A 29 -4.26 -21.05 21.67
C ALA A 29 -3.86 -19.56 21.84
N ILE A 30 -3.47 -19.14 23.04
CA ILE A 30 -2.99 -17.78 23.30
C ILE A 30 -1.67 -17.50 22.55
N LEU A 31 -0.74 -18.44 22.57
CA LEU A 31 0.53 -18.31 21.84
C LEU A 31 0.33 -18.19 20.33
N LEU A 32 -0.59 -18.96 19.77
CA LEU A 32 -0.94 -18.86 18.35
C LEU A 32 -1.67 -17.57 18.03
N TYR A 33 -2.62 -17.18 18.86
CA TYR A 33 -3.43 -15.98 18.68
C TYR A 33 -2.58 -14.70 18.61
N PHE A 34 -1.59 -14.54 19.49
CA PHE A 34 -0.67 -13.39 19.47
C PHE A 34 0.59 -13.63 18.64
N GLY A 35 1.06 -14.88 18.56
CA GLY A 35 2.32 -15.19 17.90
C GLY A 35 2.23 -15.13 16.39
N VAL A 36 1.12 -15.59 15.78
CA VAL A 36 0.97 -15.58 14.33
C VAL A 36 1.01 -14.16 13.76
N PRO A 37 0.23 -13.18 14.24
CA PRO A 37 0.30 -11.81 13.72
C PRO A 37 1.69 -11.15 13.91
N ILE A 38 2.39 -11.47 15.01
CA ILE A 38 3.76 -10.96 15.23
C ILE A 38 4.75 -11.57 14.22
N ILE A 39 4.63 -12.87 13.93
CA ILE A 39 5.48 -13.55 12.95
C ILE A 39 5.21 -12.98 11.55
N ASP A 40 3.95 -12.78 11.19
CA ASP A 40 3.56 -12.19 9.91
C ASP A 40 4.08 -10.76 9.78
N ALA A 41 3.90 -9.93 10.81
CA ALA A 41 4.43 -8.58 10.86
C ALA A 41 5.96 -8.57 10.73
N ASN A 42 6.68 -9.45 11.45
CA ASN A 42 8.13 -9.56 11.35
C ASN A 42 8.58 -10.00 9.94
N SER A 43 7.83 -10.90 9.29
CA SER A 43 8.12 -11.34 7.93
C SER A 43 7.90 -10.21 6.91
N ALA A 44 6.88 -9.39 7.13
CA ALA A 44 6.59 -8.23 6.29
C ALA A 44 7.64 -7.11 6.39
N LEU A 45 8.47 -7.08 7.47
CA LEU A 45 9.56 -6.10 7.60
C LEU A 45 10.68 -6.29 6.56
N HIS A 46 10.85 -7.50 6.05
CA HIS A 46 11.90 -7.85 5.08
C HIS A 46 11.27 -8.59 3.89
N PRO A 47 10.49 -7.88 3.06
CA PRO A 47 9.82 -8.50 1.93
C PRO A 47 10.82 -9.05 0.93
N PRO A 48 10.48 -10.14 0.22
CA PRO A 48 11.31 -10.62 -0.87
C PRO A 48 11.39 -9.57 -1.97
N ARG A 49 12.57 -9.35 -2.51
CA ARG A 49 12.78 -8.46 -3.66
C ARG A 49 12.56 -9.24 -4.94
N PHE A 50 11.64 -8.80 -5.76
CA PHE A 50 11.40 -9.39 -7.06
C PHE A 50 12.24 -8.67 -8.12
N PRO A 51 13.02 -9.42 -8.95
CA PRO A 51 13.82 -8.81 -10.01
C PRO A 51 12.92 -8.15 -11.06
N ILE A 52 13.44 -7.11 -11.71
CA ILE A 52 12.74 -6.40 -12.79
C ILE A 52 12.54 -7.32 -14.02
N GLY A 53 13.44 -8.28 -14.23
CA GLY A 53 13.43 -9.13 -15.43
C GLY A 53 13.92 -8.37 -16.67
N ASP A 54 13.52 -8.88 -17.85
CA ASP A 54 13.92 -8.30 -19.14
C ASP A 54 12.86 -7.33 -19.70
N VAL A 55 11.89 -6.90 -18.88
CA VAL A 55 10.78 -6.03 -19.29
C VAL A 55 11.11 -4.58 -19.03
N SER A 56 10.83 -3.70 -20.00
CA SER A 56 11.08 -2.26 -19.91
C SER A 56 10.01 -1.47 -20.69
N PRO A 57 9.97 -0.13 -20.56
CA PRO A 57 9.07 0.68 -21.40
C PRO A 57 9.30 0.54 -22.92
N ALA A 58 10.51 0.13 -23.34
CA ALA A 58 10.80 -0.13 -24.75
C ALA A 58 9.94 -1.26 -25.35
N ASP A 59 9.51 -2.23 -24.54
CA ASP A 59 8.62 -3.32 -24.99
C ASP A 59 7.22 -2.81 -25.35
N LEU A 60 6.86 -1.63 -24.86
CA LEU A 60 5.64 -0.89 -25.25
C LEU A 60 5.93 0.14 -26.36
N GLY A 61 7.15 0.18 -26.90
CA GLY A 61 7.57 1.14 -27.92
C GLY A 61 7.77 2.56 -27.38
N LEU A 62 7.99 2.72 -26.08
CA LEU A 62 8.16 4.00 -25.43
C LEU A 62 9.63 4.34 -25.24
N GLU A 63 9.99 5.60 -25.52
CA GLU A 63 11.27 6.15 -25.11
C GLU A 63 11.27 6.42 -23.60
N TYR A 64 12.36 6.13 -22.92
CA TYR A 64 12.48 6.31 -21.48
C TYR A 64 13.93 6.56 -21.05
N GLU A 65 14.09 7.06 -19.84
CA GLU A 65 15.37 7.26 -19.17
C GLU A 65 15.44 6.39 -17.90
N ASP A 66 16.56 5.71 -17.65
CA ASP A 66 16.86 5.15 -16.36
C ASP A 66 17.16 6.31 -15.38
N VAL A 67 16.48 6.31 -14.23
CA VAL A 67 16.62 7.39 -13.26
C VAL A 67 16.95 6.86 -11.87
N THR A 68 17.66 7.69 -11.11
CA THR A 68 17.92 7.46 -9.69
C THR A 68 17.37 8.64 -8.90
N LEU A 69 16.43 8.36 -8.01
CA LEU A 69 15.88 9.34 -7.08
C LEU A 69 16.66 9.26 -5.76
N THR A 70 16.73 10.35 -5.03
CA THR A 70 17.32 10.35 -3.68
C THR A 70 16.28 10.87 -2.71
N THR A 71 15.89 10.03 -1.76
CA THR A 71 14.92 10.39 -0.72
C THR A 71 15.52 11.35 0.31
N ARG A 72 14.69 12.02 1.08
CA ARG A 72 15.12 12.94 2.16
C ARG A 72 15.93 12.23 3.25
N ASP A 73 15.70 10.94 3.46
CA ASP A 73 16.46 10.06 4.36
C ASP A 73 17.63 9.32 3.66
N HIS A 74 18.02 9.82 2.46
CA HIS A 74 19.21 9.44 1.70
C HIS A 74 19.21 8.05 1.07
N LEU A 75 18.08 7.40 0.89
CA LEU A 75 17.97 6.18 0.10
C LEU A 75 17.98 6.50 -1.39
N LYS A 76 18.60 5.64 -2.19
CA LYS A 76 18.52 5.67 -3.65
C LYS A 76 17.41 4.76 -4.12
N LEU A 77 16.50 5.34 -4.91
CA LEU A 77 15.44 4.62 -5.57
C LEU A 77 15.71 4.61 -7.07
N TYR A 78 15.50 3.46 -7.70
CA TYR A 78 15.73 3.27 -9.13
C TYR A 78 14.40 3.20 -9.87
N GLY A 79 14.34 3.83 -11.03
CA GLY A 79 13.11 3.96 -11.79
C GLY A 79 13.32 4.20 -13.27
N TRP A 80 12.21 4.38 -13.97
CA TRP A 80 12.12 4.78 -15.37
C TRP A 80 11.30 6.05 -15.50
N TYR A 81 11.78 6.99 -16.29
CA TYR A 81 11.04 8.17 -16.64
C TYR A 81 10.70 8.19 -18.11
N ILE A 82 9.44 8.29 -18.45
CA ILE A 82 8.90 8.48 -19.79
C ILE A 82 8.60 9.96 -19.95
N PRO A 83 9.25 10.68 -20.92
CA PRO A 83 9.10 12.13 -21.04
C PRO A 83 7.66 12.56 -21.38
N SER A 84 7.26 13.70 -20.81
CA SER A 84 5.97 14.33 -21.12
C SER A 84 5.98 15.03 -22.50
N THR A 85 4.85 14.98 -23.20
CA THR A 85 4.63 15.75 -24.43
C THR A 85 3.51 16.81 -24.30
N ASN A 86 2.74 16.76 -23.18
CA ASN A 86 1.67 17.71 -22.89
C ASN A 86 1.96 18.64 -21.71
N GLY A 87 3.15 18.53 -21.10
CA GLY A 87 3.56 19.33 -19.94
C GLY A 87 3.11 18.76 -18.60
N ALA A 88 2.28 17.74 -18.56
CA ALA A 88 1.87 17.11 -17.31
C ALA A 88 2.58 15.76 -17.10
N ALA A 89 2.77 15.35 -15.84
CA ALA A 89 3.42 14.09 -15.51
C ALA A 89 2.76 13.41 -14.31
N VAL A 90 2.86 12.07 -14.26
CA VAL A 90 2.28 11.24 -13.22
C VAL A 90 3.36 10.39 -12.56
N VAL A 91 3.46 10.46 -11.24
CA VAL A 91 4.23 9.53 -10.42
C VAL A 91 3.42 8.24 -10.26
N LEU A 92 4.01 7.10 -10.58
CA LEU A 92 3.38 5.79 -10.51
C LEU A 92 3.98 4.96 -9.37
N VAL A 93 3.14 4.61 -8.39
CA VAL A 93 3.56 3.92 -7.16
C VAL A 93 2.95 2.53 -7.11
N HIS A 94 3.79 1.51 -7.22
CA HIS A 94 3.36 0.11 -7.29
C HIS A 94 2.87 -0.45 -5.93
N ALA A 95 2.20 -1.60 -5.98
CA ALA A 95 1.73 -2.32 -4.80
C ALA A 95 2.87 -2.98 -4.00
N PHE A 96 2.60 -3.35 -2.75
CA PHE A 96 3.51 -4.12 -1.90
C PHE A 96 3.97 -5.41 -2.59
N SER A 97 5.22 -5.80 -2.34
CA SER A 97 5.87 -6.96 -2.98
C SER A 97 5.89 -6.90 -4.51
N GLY A 98 5.85 -5.68 -5.07
CA GLY A 98 6.00 -5.42 -6.50
C GLY A 98 7.34 -4.78 -6.82
N ASN A 99 7.41 -4.22 -8.00
CA ASN A 99 8.46 -3.32 -8.48
C ASN A 99 7.87 -2.42 -9.57
N ARG A 100 8.66 -1.53 -10.17
CA ARG A 100 8.24 -0.56 -11.19
C ARG A 100 7.49 -1.19 -12.38
N THR A 101 7.72 -2.47 -12.70
CA THR A 101 7.00 -3.14 -13.80
C THR A 101 5.51 -3.32 -13.52
N GLY A 102 5.10 -3.34 -12.24
CA GLY A 102 3.69 -3.43 -11.85
C GLY A 102 2.82 -2.25 -12.30
N THR A 103 3.45 -1.12 -12.64
CA THR A 103 2.76 0.06 -13.18
C THR A 103 3.10 0.37 -14.64
N LEU A 104 3.80 -0.54 -15.33
CA LEU A 104 4.26 -0.31 -16.70
C LEU A 104 3.12 -0.07 -17.71
N TYR A 105 2.02 -0.83 -17.61
CA TYR A 105 0.88 -0.63 -18.49
C TYR A 105 0.13 0.67 -18.20
N HIS A 106 0.11 1.12 -16.95
CA HIS A 106 -0.40 2.45 -16.59
C HIS A 106 0.44 3.55 -17.24
N ALA A 107 1.77 3.40 -17.24
CA ALA A 107 2.65 4.33 -17.94
C ALA A 107 2.41 4.33 -19.44
N GLY A 108 2.17 3.16 -20.07
CA GLY A 108 1.80 3.05 -21.47
C GLY A 108 0.50 3.79 -21.79
N LEU A 109 -0.52 3.65 -20.94
CA LEU A 109 -1.78 4.38 -21.09
C LEU A 109 -1.56 5.89 -20.95
N LEU A 110 -0.81 6.35 -19.97
CA LEU A 110 -0.51 7.77 -19.76
C LEU A 110 0.25 8.36 -20.94
N ALA A 111 1.31 7.67 -21.43
CA ALA A 111 2.10 8.10 -22.59
C ALA A 111 1.25 8.22 -23.87
N LYS A 112 0.27 7.33 -24.09
CA LYS A 112 -0.70 7.41 -25.19
C LYS A 112 -1.46 8.75 -25.19
N HIS A 113 -1.65 9.35 -24.03
CA HIS A 113 -2.33 10.65 -23.85
C HIS A 113 -1.36 11.84 -23.64
N GLY A 114 -0.06 11.62 -23.88
CA GLY A 114 0.95 12.67 -23.82
C GLY A 114 1.50 12.98 -22.42
N TYR A 115 1.02 12.31 -21.39
CA TYR A 115 1.54 12.47 -20.04
C TYR A 115 2.93 11.87 -19.89
N GLY A 116 3.82 12.55 -19.19
CA GLY A 116 5.02 11.93 -18.66
C GLY A 116 4.67 10.93 -17.56
N ALA A 117 5.49 9.89 -17.41
CA ALA A 117 5.28 8.89 -16.36
C ALA A 117 6.61 8.56 -15.66
N LEU A 118 6.62 8.60 -14.33
CA LEU A 118 7.75 8.22 -13.51
C LEU A 118 7.37 6.97 -12.70
N LEU A 119 7.94 5.83 -13.11
CA LEU A 119 7.80 4.54 -12.43
C LEU A 119 9.08 4.28 -11.65
N TYR A 120 8.97 3.87 -10.40
CA TYR A 120 10.15 3.55 -9.60
C TYR A 120 9.86 2.39 -8.64
N ASP A 121 10.91 1.71 -8.21
CA ASP A 121 10.80 0.75 -7.13
C ASP A 121 10.76 1.51 -5.81
N THR A 122 9.73 1.27 -5.00
CA THR A 122 9.66 1.84 -3.65
C THR A 122 10.78 1.27 -2.77
N ARG A 123 11.10 1.97 -1.67
CA ARG A 123 12.11 1.48 -0.70
C ARG A 123 11.93 0.01 -0.39
N THR A 124 13.00 -0.73 -0.18
CA THR A 124 13.03 -2.18 0.11
C THR A 124 12.56 -3.10 -1.01
N GLN A 125 12.07 -2.58 -2.13
CA GLN A 125 11.51 -3.35 -3.26
C GLN A 125 12.43 -3.27 -4.49
N GLY A 126 12.25 -4.20 -5.44
CA GLY A 126 13.01 -4.22 -6.69
C GLY A 126 14.50 -4.02 -6.49
N GLU A 127 15.06 -3.01 -7.18
CA GLU A 127 16.49 -2.63 -7.10
C GLU A 127 16.76 -1.49 -6.10
N SER A 128 15.71 -0.83 -5.57
CA SER A 128 15.86 0.31 -4.66
C SER A 128 16.44 -0.05 -3.31
N GLU A 129 17.13 0.89 -2.68
CA GLU A 129 17.73 0.72 -1.37
C GLU A 129 16.67 0.62 -0.26
N GLY A 130 17.11 0.33 0.94
CA GLY A 130 16.29 0.14 2.14
C GLY A 130 16.40 -1.29 2.68
N GLU A 131 16.39 -1.42 3.99
CA GLU A 131 16.55 -2.72 4.67
C GLU A 131 15.25 -3.19 5.33
N VAL A 132 14.42 -2.24 5.77
CA VAL A 132 13.23 -2.51 6.57
C VAL A 132 12.01 -1.83 5.95
N TYR A 133 11.00 -2.62 5.66
CA TYR A 133 9.68 -2.14 5.22
C TYR A 133 8.74 -2.02 6.43
N ALA A 134 8.74 -0.86 7.06
CA ALA A 134 7.87 -0.62 8.22
C ALA A 134 6.39 -0.43 7.80
N LEU A 135 5.77 -1.46 7.22
CA LEU A 135 4.38 -1.49 6.74
C LEU A 135 4.01 -0.33 5.76
N GLY A 136 5.02 0.25 5.08
CA GLY A 136 4.85 1.39 4.19
C GLY A 136 4.70 2.74 4.92
N TRP A 137 5.10 2.81 6.19
CA TRP A 137 4.95 4.05 6.97
C TRP A 137 5.82 5.20 6.46
N GLU A 138 6.94 4.88 5.81
CA GLU A 138 7.89 5.86 5.27
C GLU A 138 7.86 5.97 3.74
N ASP A 139 7.00 5.19 3.05
CA ASP A 139 6.92 5.19 1.57
C ASP A 139 6.51 6.55 0.99
N TYR A 140 5.90 7.42 1.79
CA TYR A 140 5.60 8.79 1.38
C TYR A 140 6.87 9.60 1.06
N LEU A 141 8.02 9.29 1.68
CA LEU A 141 9.32 9.93 1.37
C LEU A 141 9.79 9.59 -0.04
N ASP A 142 9.40 8.42 -0.55
CA ASP A 142 9.72 7.97 -1.90
C ASP A 142 8.87 8.73 -2.92
N VAL A 143 7.57 8.92 -2.61
CA VAL A 143 6.66 9.72 -3.44
C VAL A 143 7.11 11.19 -3.48
N GLU A 144 7.52 11.77 -2.34
CA GLU A 144 8.10 13.12 -2.29
C GLU A 144 9.33 13.22 -3.22
N ALA A 145 10.26 12.27 -3.15
CA ALA A 145 11.45 12.27 -3.99
C ALA A 145 11.12 12.17 -5.50
N ALA A 146 10.09 11.39 -5.84
CA ALA A 146 9.61 11.26 -7.21
C ALA A 146 8.97 12.57 -7.72
N ILE A 147 8.16 13.23 -6.91
CA ILE A 147 7.59 14.56 -7.21
C ILE A 147 8.70 15.60 -7.39
N ASP A 148 9.68 15.62 -6.49
CA ASP A 148 10.81 16.56 -6.56
C ASP A 148 11.66 16.33 -7.80
N TYR A 149 11.80 15.09 -8.27
CA TYR A 149 12.45 14.78 -9.54
C TYR A 149 11.67 15.37 -10.71
N LEU A 150 10.36 15.17 -10.77
CA LEU A 150 9.53 15.70 -11.86
C LEU A 150 9.48 17.22 -11.88
N LYS A 151 9.49 17.89 -10.73
CA LYS A 151 9.56 19.36 -10.62
C LYS A 151 10.84 19.96 -11.24
N GLN A 152 11.89 19.16 -11.46
CA GLN A 152 13.16 19.60 -12.05
C GLN A 152 13.21 19.34 -13.56
N ARG A 153 12.23 18.68 -14.15
CA ARG A 153 12.19 18.40 -15.60
C ARG A 153 11.69 19.61 -16.37
N ALA A 154 12.44 19.99 -17.41
CA ALA A 154 12.12 21.18 -18.19
C ALA A 154 10.82 21.08 -19.00
N GLU A 155 10.45 19.85 -19.37
CA GLU A 155 9.23 19.54 -20.11
C GLU A 155 8.00 19.32 -19.22
N VAL A 156 8.13 19.41 -17.89
CA VAL A 156 7.03 19.24 -16.93
C VAL A 156 6.71 20.57 -16.26
N ASP A 157 5.43 20.94 -16.28
CA ASP A 157 4.92 22.04 -15.47
C ASP A 157 4.81 21.56 -14.01
N PRO A 158 5.52 22.18 -13.05
CA PRO A 158 5.43 21.78 -11.64
C PRO A 158 4.01 21.83 -11.04
N GLY A 159 3.11 22.62 -11.64
CA GLY A 159 1.69 22.67 -11.27
C GLY A 159 0.83 21.57 -11.88
N LYS A 160 1.40 20.71 -12.74
CA LYS A 160 0.69 19.63 -13.46
C LYS A 160 1.27 18.23 -13.13
N ILE A 161 1.63 18.03 -11.88
CA ILE A 161 2.14 16.73 -11.40
C ILE A 161 1.04 16.01 -10.61
N ALA A 162 0.66 14.83 -11.07
CA ALA A 162 -0.26 13.95 -10.37
C ALA A 162 0.47 12.72 -9.80
N VAL A 163 -0.22 12.01 -8.91
CA VAL A 163 0.25 10.74 -8.35
C VAL A 163 -0.80 9.66 -8.57
N LEU A 164 -0.38 8.49 -9.03
CA LEU A 164 -1.23 7.31 -9.15
C LEU A 164 -0.60 6.17 -8.34
N GLY A 165 -1.35 5.64 -7.39
CA GLY A 165 -0.86 4.58 -6.51
C GLY A 165 -1.79 3.37 -6.45
N LEU A 166 -1.16 2.18 -6.37
CA LEU A 166 -1.84 0.89 -6.28
C LEU A 166 -1.61 0.29 -4.89
N SER A 167 -2.65 -0.11 -4.16
CA SER A 167 -2.58 -0.80 -2.87
C SER A 167 -1.68 -0.08 -1.84
N ALA A 168 -0.48 -0.60 -1.55
CA ALA A 168 0.50 0.06 -0.68
C ALA A 168 0.90 1.43 -1.25
N GLY A 169 1.12 1.53 -2.56
CA GLY A 169 1.36 2.79 -3.26
C GLY A 169 0.19 3.76 -3.15
N ALA A 170 -1.06 3.27 -3.12
CA ALA A 170 -2.23 4.10 -2.90
C ALA A 170 -2.22 4.78 -1.52
N LYS A 171 -1.83 4.04 -0.47
CA LYS A 171 -1.69 4.60 0.89
C LYS A 171 -0.61 5.66 0.97
N ALA A 172 0.55 5.40 0.33
CA ALA A 172 1.64 6.36 0.28
C ALA A 172 1.24 7.63 -0.48
N SER A 173 0.63 7.48 -1.66
CA SER A 173 0.15 8.59 -2.49
C SER A 173 -0.88 9.46 -1.77
N LEU A 174 -1.89 8.84 -1.15
CA LEU A 174 -2.93 9.56 -0.40
C LEU A 174 -2.34 10.29 0.80
N TYR A 175 -1.39 9.66 1.52
CA TYR A 175 -0.73 10.33 2.65
C TYR A 175 0.16 11.49 2.21
N THR A 176 0.90 11.35 1.10
CA THR A 176 1.70 12.45 0.55
C THR A 176 0.82 13.66 0.22
N ALA A 177 -0.37 13.42 -0.37
CA ALA A 177 -1.32 14.49 -0.66
C ALA A 177 -1.83 15.23 0.59
N THR A 178 -1.73 14.63 1.78
CA THR A 178 -2.04 15.32 3.05
C THR A 178 -0.92 16.26 3.53
N GLN A 179 0.27 16.20 2.90
CA GLN A 179 1.47 16.92 3.27
C GLN A 179 1.94 17.90 2.19
N ASP A 180 1.54 17.71 0.92
CA ASP A 180 1.96 18.52 -0.23
C ASP A 180 0.76 18.98 -1.08
N ASP A 181 0.38 20.24 -0.89
CA ASP A 181 -0.70 20.89 -1.63
C ASP A 181 -0.33 21.18 -3.11
N SER A 182 0.92 20.94 -3.53
CA SER A 182 1.36 21.14 -4.91
C SER A 182 1.00 19.98 -5.84
N ILE A 183 0.50 18.87 -5.30
CA ILE A 183 0.01 17.74 -6.08
C ILE A 183 -1.30 18.13 -6.77
N ALA A 184 -1.27 18.12 -8.11
CA ALA A 184 -2.39 18.59 -8.91
C ALA A 184 -3.60 17.64 -8.89
N ALA A 185 -3.36 16.31 -8.80
CA ALA A 185 -4.41 15.29 -8.71
C ALA A 185 -3.86 13.98 -8.14
N VAL A 186 -4.72 13.18 -7.50
CA VAL A 186 -4.35 11.85 -6.98
C VAL A 186 -5.36 10.81 -7.45
N VAL A 187 -4.84 9.72 -8.03
CA VAL A 187 -5.59 8.51 -8.36
C VAL A 187 -5.11 7.39 -7.46
N VAL A 188 -6.00 6.75 -6.72
CA VAL A 188 -5.64 5.63 -5.84
C VAL A 188 -6.56 4.44 -6.08
N GLU A 189 -5.98 3.28 -6.25
CA GLU A 189 -6.68 2.02 -6.43
C GLU A 189 -6.33 1.03 -5.34
N GLY A 190 -7.36 0.41 -4.73
CA GLY A 190 -7.17 -0.57 -3.68
C GLY A 190 -6.67 0.02 -2.35
N THR A 191 -7.11 1.23 -1.99
CA THR A 191 -6.66 1.91 -0.78
C THR A 191 -7.26 1.30 0.46
N ARG A 192 -6.40 0.68 1.31
CA ARG A 192 -6.78 0.13 2.60
C ARG A 192 -6.22 0.95 3.76
N TRP A 193 -6.24 0.39 4.96
CA TRP A 193 -5.69 1.00 6.17
C TRP A 193 -4.17 1.19 6.09
N ARG A 194 -3.68 2.27 6.69
CA ARG A 194 -2.26 2.56 6.84
C ARG A 194 -1.78 2.35 8.29
N THR A 195 -2.68 2.50 9.24
CA THR A 195 -2.46 2.31 10.67
C THR A 195 -3.52 1.41 11.28
N PHE A 196 -3.32 1.01 12.53
CA PHE A 196 -4.32 0.23 13.27
C PHE A 196 -5.64 1.00 13.43
N GLU A 197 -5.58 2.32 13.60
CA GLU A 197 -6.75 3.17 13.73
C GLU A 197 -7.56 3.22 12.42
N ASP A 198 -6.88 3.19 11.27
CA ASP A 198 -7.56 3.11 9.97
C ASP A 198 -8.23 1.74 9.76
N LEU A 199 -7.64 0.65 10.28
CA LEU A 199 -8.24 -0.68 10.25
C LEU A 199 -9.63 -0.68 10.89
N LEU A 200 -9.87 0.18 11.89
CA LEU A 200 -11.17 0.31 12.55
C LEU A 200 -12.27 0.87 11.65
N LEU A 201 -11.94 1.45 10.48
CA LEU A 201 -12.92 1.87 9.47
C LEU A 201 -13.52 0.68 8.73
N ASP A 202 -12.76 -0.42 8.63
CA ASP A 202 -13.11 -1.61 7.85
C ASP A 202 -13.57 -2.79 8.73
N THR A 203 -13.78 -2.59 10.02
CA THR A 203 -14.11 -3.69 10.92
C THR A 203 -15.55 -4.11 10.84
N GLU A 204 -15.79 -5.27 10.24
CA GLU A 204 -16.99 -6.05 10.52
C GLU A 204 -16.89 -6.74 11.90
N PRO A 205 -18.03 -7.08 12.55
CA PRO A 205 -18.06 -7.72 13.88
C PRO A 205 -17.16 -8.95 14.03
N LYS A 206 -16.96 -9.72 12.95
CA LYS A 206 -16.09 -10.92 12.93
C LYS A 206 -14.60 -10.61 13.20
N TRP A 207 -14.13 -9.38 12.93
CA TRP A 207 -12.75 -8.98 13.12
C TRP A 207 -12.41 -8.52 14.54
N TYR A 208 -13.40 -8.16 15.36
CA TYR A 208 -13.15 -7.69 16.72
C TYR A 208 -12.37 -8.67 17.58
N VAL A 209 -12.49 -9.98 17.32
CA VAL A 209 -11.72 -10.99 18.04
C VAL A 209 -10.21 -10.88 17.77
N TRP A 210 -9.82 -10.40 16.58
CA TRP A 210 -8.41 -10.31 16.18
C TRP A 210 -7.76 -8.98 16.53
N LEU A 211 -8.53 -7.93 16.80
CA LEU A 211 -8.01 -6.58 17.06
C LEU A 211 -6.90 -6.52 18.13
N PRO A 212 -6.97 -7.23 19.27
CA PRO A 212 -5.88 -7.16 20.25
C PRO A 212 -4.55 -7.74 19.72
N ALA A 213 -4.62 -8.80 18.91
CA ALA A 213 -3.44 -9.41 18.32
C ALA A 213 -2.86 -8.53 17.20
N GLU A 214 -3.71 -7.94 16.37
CA GLU A 214 -3.31 -6.96 15.36
C GLU A 214 -2.67 -5.73 16.01
N TRP A 215 -3.31 -5.14 17.00
CA TRP A 215 -2.72 -4.00 17.73
C TRP A 215 -1.32 -4.33 18.27
N LEU A 216 -1.15 -5.52 18.87
CA LEU A 216 0.14 -5.93 19.39
C LEU A 216 1.19 -6.11 18.28
N SER A 217 0.80 -6.63 17.11
CA SER A 217 1.71 -6.77 15.97
C SER A 217 2.22 -5.42 15.47
N TRP A 218 1.38 -4.38 15.44
CA TRP A 218 1.77 -3.02 15.05
C TRP A 218 2.69 -2.38 16.11
N GLN A 219 2.42 -2.58 17.41
CA GLN A 219 3.35 -2.16 18.47
C GLN A 219 4.70 -2.87 18.37
N PHE A 220 4.68 -4.16 17.96
CA PHE A 220 5.91 -4.92 17.71
C PHE A 220 6.73 -4.33 16.57
N VAL A 221 6.09 -3.92 15.45
CA VAL A 221 6.77 -3.26 14.33
C VAL A 221 7.45 -1.97 14.82
N GLU A 222 6.73 -1.10 15.53
CA GLU A 222 7.28 0.15 16.08
C GLU A 222 8.47 -0.12 17.00
N TRP A 223 8.34 -1.06 17.92
CA TRP A 223 9.42 -1.45 18.83
C TRP A 223 10.63 -2.05 18.09
N LYS A 224 10.38 -2.90 17.11
CA LYS A 224 11.43 -3.61 16.35
C LYS A 224 12.24 -2.70 15.45
N THR A 225 11.57 -1.75 14.79
CA THR A 225 12.17 -0.87 13.79
C THR A 225 12.63 0.46 14.37
N GLY A 226 12.05 0.90 15.48
CA GLY A 226 12.22 2.26 16.00
C GLY A 226 11.46 3.32 15.18
N ILE A 227 10.78 2.92 14.10
CA ILE A 227 9.98 3.80 13.24
C ILE A 227 8.60 3.95 13.88
N ARG A 228 8.21 5.19 14.18
CA ARG A 228 6.88 5.46 14.74
C ARG A 228 5.80 5.34 13.68
N HIS A 229 4.66 4.79 14.04
CA HIS A 229 3.52 4.79 13.15
C HIS A 229 3.14 6.24 12.78
N PRO A 230 2.77 6.49 11.52
CA PRO A 230 2.38 7.82 11.06
C PRO A 230 0.99 8.19 11.60
N THR A 231 0.61 9.46 11.38
CA THR A 231 -0.78 9.88 11.56
C THR A 231 -1.70 8.98 10.72
N PRO A 232 -2.78 8.44 11.31
CA PRO A 232 -3.77 7.67 10.57
C PRO A 232 -4.33 8.43 9.38
N LEU A 233 -4.59 7.74 8.26
CA LEU A 233 -5.20 8.38 7.08
C LEU A 233 -6.55 9.02 7.40
N ARG A 234 -7.38 8.37 8.24
CA ARG A 234 -8.64 8.93 8.71
C ARG A 234 -8.51 10.31 9.39
N GLU A 235 -7.36 10.62 9.97
CA GLU A 235 -7.06 11.88 10.63
C GLU A 235 -6.27 12.85 9.72
N ALA A 236 -5.55 12.31 8.75
CA ALA A 236 -4.74 13.10 7.82
C ALA A 236 -5.53 13.58 6.61
N VAL A 237 -6.39 12.73 6.02
CA VAL A 237 -7.18 13.02 4.80
C VAL A 237 -8.02 14.32 4.90
N PRO A 238 -8.59 14.71 6.05
CA PRO A 238 -9.25 16.02 6.19
C PRO A 238 -8.35 17.24 5.92
N ARG A 239 -7.03 17.07 5.83
CA ARG A 239 -6.09 18.15 5.47
C ARG A 239 -6.03 18.40 3.96
N ILE A 240 -6.51 17.48 3.14
CA ILE A 240 -6.60 17.66 1.69
C ILE A 240 -7.77 18.61 1.42
N ASN A 241 -7.45 19.83 0.97
CA ASN A 241 -8.45 20.88 0.76
C ASN A 241 -8.71 21.16 -0.72
N THR A 242 -7.69 21.07 -1.56
CA THR A 242 -7.75 21.48 -2.96
C THR A 242 -7.42 20.34 -3.93
N THR A 243 -6.59 19.39 -3.52
CA THR A 243 -6.17 18.28 -4.39
C THR A 243 -7.34 17.33 -4.67
N PRO A 244 -7.74 17.17 -5.93
CA PRO A 244 -8.81 16.25 -6.31
C PRO A 244 -8.34 14.80 -6.17
N LEU A 245 -9.26 13.94 -5.73
CA LEU A 245 -9.04 12.52 -5.50
C LEU A 245 -9.95 11.68 -6.40
N LEU A 246 -9.39 10.71 -7.13
CA LEU A 246 -10.12 9.58 -7.70
C LEU A 246 -9.76 8.33 -6.90
N LEU A 247 -10.74 7.79 -6.16
CA LEU A 247 -10.59 6.53 -5.43
C LEU A 247 -11.27 5.42 -6.22
N ILE A 248 -10.54 4.34 -6.48
CA ILE A 248 -11.03 3.14 -7.18
C ILE A 248 -11.02 2.01 -6.15
N ALA A 249 -12.18 1.42 -5.88
CA ALA A 249 -12.37 0.46 -4.80
C ALA A 249 -13.20 -0.73 -5.24
N ALA A 250 -12.74 -1.93 -4.88
CA ALA A 250 -13.52 -3.16 -4.88
C ALA A 250 -14.07 -3.46 -3.47
N ASP A 251 -14.66 -4.63 -3.26
CA ASP A 251 -15.34 -5.01 -2.02
C ASP A 251 -14.46 -4.81 -0.76
N ALA A 252 -13.19 -5.26 -0.81
CA ALA A 252 -12.31 -5.23 0.35
C ALA A 252 -11.83 -3.82 0.76
N GLU A 253 -11.89 -2.83 -0.14
CA GLU A 253 -11.48 -1.44 0.09
C GLU A 253 -12.66 -0.48 0.20
N LEU A 254 -13.88 -0.96 -0.03
CA LEU A 254 -15.05 -0.09 -0.16
C LEU A 254 -15.25 0.77 1.09
N ALA A 255 -15.23 0.17 2.28
CA ALA A 255 -15.47 0.90 3.52
C ALA A 255 -14.41 1.98 3.78
N THR A 256 -13.12 1.66 3.58
CA THR A 256 -12.03 2.61 3.77
C THR A 256 -12.02 3.70 2.71
N SER A 257 -12.21 3.33 1.43
CA SER A 257 -12.23 4.30 0.32
C SER A 257 -13.43 5.24 0.40
N GLN A 258 -14.61 4.73 0.80
CA GLN A 258 -15.77 5.55 1.05
C GLN A 258 -15.51 6.55 2.20
N ALA A 259 -14.97 6.06 3.33
CA ALA A 259 -14.64 6.92 4.45
C ALA A 259 -13.63 8.02 4.05
N TYR A 260 -12.58 7.71 3.28
CA TYR A 260 -11.62 8.71 2.83
C TYR A 260 -12.24 9.71 1.85
N SER A 261 -13.14 9.26 0.95
CA SER A 261 -13.84 10.17 0.04
C SER A 261 -14.78 11.14 0.77
N GLU A 262 -15.34 10.72 1.91
CA GLU A 262 -16.22 11.55 2.73
C GLU A 262 -15.46 12.47 3.71
N LEU A 263 -14.26 12.07 4.13
CA LEU A 263 -13.43 12.80 5.08
C LEU A 263 -12.61 13.93 4.45
N THR A 264 -12.26 13.83 3.15
CA THR A 264 -11.52 14.89 2.48
C THR A 264 -12.35 16.17 2.38
N ASN A 265 -11.69 17.32 2.53
CA ASN A 265 -12.30 18.61 2.27
C ASN A 265 -12.18 19.02 0.79
N GLY A 266 -11.31 18.35 0.02
CA GLY A 266 -11.14 18.55 -1.42
C GLY A 266 -12.15 17.77 -2.27
N PRO A 267 -12.14 17.99 -3.59
CA PRO A 267 -12.96 17.22 -4.51
C PRO A 267 -12.62 15.73 -4.46
N ALA A 268 -13.62 14.86 -4.38
CA ALA A 268 -13.40 13.42 -4.39
C ALA A 268 -14.43 12.70 -5.26
N THR A 269 -13.95 11.75 -6.04
CA THR A 269 -14.78 10.83 -6.83
C THR A 269 -14.46 9.41 -6.41
N LEU A 270 -15.47 8.62 -6.07
CA LEU A 270 -15.34 7.21 -5.76
C LEU A 270 -15.89 6.37 -6.92
N TRP A 271 -15.02 5.53 -7.50
CA TRP A 271 -15.43 4.50 -8.45
C TRP A 271 -15.45 3.15 -7.73
N VAL A 272 -16.66 2.63 -7.51
CA VAL A 272 -16.87 1.30 -6.92
C VAL A 272 -16.94 0.27 -8.05
N ARG A 273 -16.14 -0.78 -7.94
CA ARG A 273 -16.12 -1.94 -8.82
C ARG A 273 -16.85 -3.10 -8.15
N ASP A 274 -17.67 -3.83 -8.91
CA ASP A 274 -18.40 -5.00 -8.42
C ASP A 274 -17.52 -6.27 -8.53
N GLU A 275 -16.36 -6.22 -7.80
CA GLU A 275 -15.40 -7.30 -7.78
C GLU A 275 -15.11 -7.74 -6.34
N PRO A 276 -15.00 -9.05 -6.06
CA PRO A 276 -14.75 -9.54 -4.72
C PRO A 276 -13.28 -9.38 -4.31
N GLY A 277 -13.06 -9.09 -3.03
CA GLY A 277 -11.74 -9.08 -2.42
C GLY A 277 -10.94 -7.80 -2.71
N HIS A 278 -9.62 -7.90 -2.57
CA HIS A 278 -8.69 -6.81 -2.82
C HIS A 278 -8.26 -6.81 -4.28
N GLN A 279 -8.63 -5.78 -5.02
CA GLN A 279 -8.38 -5.66 -6.45
C GLN A 279 -7.61 -4.37 -6.78
N ILE A 280 -6.61 -4.50 -7.65
CA ILE A 280 -5.80 -3.41 -8.19
C ILE A 280 -5.61 -3.57 -9.71
N ASP A 281 -6.52 -4.28 -10.35
CA ASP A 281 -6.41 -4.71 -11.73
C ASP A 281 -7.47 -4.04 -12.64
N ALA A 282 -8.02 -2.88 -12.22
CA ALA A 282 -9.07 -2.18 -12.94
C ALA A 282 -8.68 -1.86 -14.40
N LEU A 283 -7.40 -1.51 -14.63
CA LEU A 283 -6.88 -1.29 -15.98
C LEU A 283 -6.95 -2.54 -16.86
N PHE A 284 -6.78 -3.72 -16.29
CA PHE A 284 -6.77 -4.98 -17.04
C PHE A 284 -8.18 -5.56 -17.22
N ASP A 285 -9.01 -5.44 -16.19
CA ASP A 285 -10.36 -5.99 -16.17
C ASP A 285 -11.34 -5.13 -16.96
N GLU A 286 -11.21 -3.81 -16.87
CA GLU A 286 -12.12 -2.81 -17.46
C GLU A 286 -11.34 -1.71 -18.20
N PRO A 287 -10.48 -2.03 -19.21
CA PRO A 287 -9.53 -1.09 -19.81
C PRO A 287 -10.17 0.18 -20.41
N GLU A 288 -11.30 0.05 -21.08
CA GLU A 288 -12.00 1.19 -21.68
C GLU A 288 -12.60 2.11 -20.60
N GLU A 289 -13.17 1.53 -19.55
CA GLU A 289 -13.75 2.27 -18.45
C GLU A 289 -12.66 2.93 -17.58
N TYR A 290 -11.53 2.21 -17.37
CA TYR A 290 -10.37 2.76 -16.68
C TYR A 290 -9.79 3.96 -17.45
N GLU A 291 -9.55 3.82 -18.77
CA GLU A 291 -9.07 4.91 -19.60
C GLU A 291 -10.04 6.10 -19.54
N ARG A 292 -11.33 5.86 -19.69
CA ARG A 292 -12.36 6.91 -19.64
C ARG A 292 -12.36 7.66 -18.31
N ARG A 293 -12.28 6.94 -17.17
CA ARG A 293 -12.36 7.55 -15.85
C ARG A 293 -11.04 8.15 -15.39
N ALA A 294 -9.95 7.39 -15.44
CA ALA A 294 -8.65 7.85 -14.93
C ALA A 294 -8.07 8.95 -15.81
N ILE A 295 -8.07 8.77 -17.16
CA ILE A 295 -7.58 9.79 -18.08
C ILE A 295 -8.54 10.99 -18.11
N GLY A 296 -9.86 10.76 -18.11
CA GLY A 296 -10.83 11.85 -18.02
C GLY A 296 -10.65 12.71 -16.77
N PHE A 297 -10.42 12.09 -15.62
CA PHE A 297 -10.10 12.77 -14.37
C PHE A 297 -8.76 13.55 -14.46
N LEU A 298 -7.71 12.95 -14.99
CA LEU A 298 -6.43 13.63 -15.14
C LEU A 298 -6.53 14.83 -16.11
N ASN A 299 -7.26 14.69 -17.24
CA ASN A 299 -7.50 15.80 -18.16
C ASN A 299 -8.27 16.96 -17.51
N GLU A 300 -9.26 16.65 -16.67
CA GLU A 300 -10.03 17.68 -15.96
C GLU A 300 -9.19 18.54 -15.04
N TRP A 301 -8.15 17.96 -14.42
CA TRP A 301 -7.38 18.62 -13.37
C TRP A 301 -5.95 19.02 -13.75
N LEU A 302 -5.42 18.51 -14.90
CA LEU A 302 -4.07 18.82 -15.36
C LEU A 302 -4.03 19.62 -16.69
N ASP A 303 -5.17 19.80 -17.37
CA ASP A 303 -5.25 20.69 -18.54
C ASP A 303 -5.35 22.15 -18.08
#